data_8a3f92da4009fafec0320ba969c0fa4f
#
_entry.id   8a3f92da4009fafec0320ba969c0fa4f
#
_cell.length_a   1.000
_cell.length_b   1.000
_cell.length_c   1.000
_cell.angle_alpha   90.00
_cell.angle_beta   90.00
_cell.angle_gamma   90.00
#
_symmetry.space_group_name_H-M   'P 1'
#
loop_
_entity.id
_entity.type
_entity.pdbx_description
1 polymer ?
#
loop_
_entity_poly.entity_id
_entity_poly.type
_entity_poly.pdbx_seq_one_letter_code
_entity_poly.pdbx_strand_id
1 'polypeptide(L)'
;MMNPTGNVPTDPNRQLFRHTLATLAYRGGKIIRDAPAGFANFHAGEGLRTPAEILAHIGDLLDWSLSIAQGEQKWSKSEPLPWDAEVARFFTALKKFDDFLASSAEVQAPLESLFQGPIADALTHVGQLAIMRRMAGSAIKAENYYIAAIEPGRVGAFQTVPKREF
;
A
#
# COMPACT_ATOMS: atom_id res chain seq x y z
N MET A 1 -1.24 -12.96 42.03
CA MET A 1 0.06 -12.49 41.52
C MET A 1 -0.19 -11.85 40.19
N MET A 2 -0.08 -10.52 40.12
CA MET A 2 -0.23 -9.78 38.86
C MET A 2 1.06 -9.92 38.04
N ASN A 3 0.91 -10.31 36.78
CA ASN A 3 2.03 -10.37 35.82
C ASN A 3 2.42 -8.94 35.44
N PRO A 4 3.66 -8.47 35.65
CA PRO A 4 4.02 -7.06 35.52
C PRO A 4 4.42 -6.62 34.11
N THR A 5 4.15 -7.39 33.08
CA THR A 5 4.33 -6.98 31.69
C THR A 5 2.96 -6.94 31.03
N GLY A 6 2.36 -5.75 31.01
CA GLY A 6 1.10 -5.47 30.32
C GLY A 6 1.23 -5.64 28.80
N ASN A 7 1.40 -6.88 28.37
CA ASN A 7 1.29 -7.23 26.96
C ASN A 7 -0.21 -7.36 26.67
N VAL A 8 -0.84 -6.28 26.20
CA VAL A 8 -2.18 -6.35 25.64
C VAL A 8 -2.10 -7.40 24.52
N PRO A 9 -2.90 -8.49 24.56
CA PRO A 9 -2.89 -9.47 23.50
C PRO A 9 -3.15 -8.76 22.18
N THR A 10 -2.18 -8.78 21.30
CA THR A 10 -2.32 -8.14 19.98
C THR A 10 -3.36 -8.93 19.20
N ASP A 11 -4.46 -8.30 18.83
CA ASP A 11 -5.52 -8.94 18.04
C ASP A 11 -4.91 -9.55 16.75
N PRO A 12 -4.99 -10.88 16.55
CA PRO A 12 -4.40 -11.55 15.40
C PRO A 12 -4.89 -11.01 14.05
N ASN A 13 -6.15 -10.59 13.99
CA ASN A 13 -6.75 -10.05 12.77
C ASN A 13 -6.14 -8.68 12.44
N ARG A 14 -5.91 -7.84 13.44
CA ARG A 14 -5.20 -6.56 13.26
C ARG A 14 -3.75 -6.78 12.81
N GLN A 15 -3.07 -7.78 13.37
CA GLN A 15 -1.70 -8.12 12.96
C GLN A 15 -1.66 -8.63 11.52
N LEU A 16 -2.59 -9.48 11.12
CA LEU A 16 -2.71 -9.93 9.74
C LEU A 16 -2.99 -8.75 8.79
N PHE A 17 -3.85 -7.83 9.21
CA PHE A 17 -4.16 -6.65 8.41
C PHE A 17 -2.96 -5.70 8.27
N ARG A 18 -2.20 -5.48 9.35
CA ARG A 18 -0.92 -4.76 9.31
C ARG A 18 0.10 -5.44 8.39
N HIS A 19 0.15 -6.78 8.40
CA HIS A 19 0.97 -7.54 7.44
C HIS A 19 0.51 -7.33 5.99
N THR A 20 -0.80 -7.20 5.77
CA THR A 20 -1.36 -6.87 4.44
C THR A 20 -0.90 -5.48 3.98
N LEU A 21 -0.90 -4.47 4.85
CA LEU A 21 -0.37 -3.14 4.53
C LEU A 21 1.14 -3.19 4.23
N ALA A 22 1.91 -3.95 5.00
CA ALA A 22 3.34 -4.16 4.73
C ALA A 22 3.56 -4.88 3.39
N THR A 23 2.68 -5.81 3.01
CA THR A 23 2.71 -6.47 1.71
C THR A 23 2.44 -5.48 0.58
N LEU A 24 1.46 -4.59 0.74
CA LEU A 24 1.18 -3.53 -0.22
C LEU A 24 2.36 -2.56 -0.36
N ALA A 25 2.99 -2.18 0.77
CA ALA A 25 4.20 -1.34 0.78
C ALA A 25 5.37 -2.02 0.05
N TYR A 26 5.60 -3.30 0.29
CA TYR A 26 6.66 -4.07 -0.34
C TYR A 26 6.47 -4.18 -1.85
N ARG A 27 5.29 -4.64 -2.28
CA ARG A 27 4.97 -4.87 -3.70
C ARG A 27 4.85 -3.55 -4.47
N GLY A 28 4.13 -2.57 -3.92
CA GLY A 28 4.02 -1.23 -4.49
C GLY A 28 5.39 -0.53 -4.55
N GLY A 29 6.14 -0.57 -3.46
CA GLY A 29 7.48 0.01 -3.38
C GLY A 29 8.45 -0.54 -4.43
N LYS A 30 8.38 -1.86 -4.72
CA LYS A 30 9.19 -2.47 -5.79
C LYS A 30 8.88 -1.88 -7.17
N ILE A 31 7.62 -1.53 -7.42
CA ILE A 31 7.17 -1.01 -8.73
C ILE A 31 7.49 0.47 -8.89
N ILE A 32 7.27 1.27 -7.84
CA ILE A 32 7.43 2.74 -7.92
C ILE A 32 8.88 3.18 -7.75
N ARG A 33 9.74 2.36 -7.12
CA ARG A 33 11.16 2.64 -6.96
C ARG A 33 11.85 2.60 -8.33
N ASP A 34 12.78 3.52 -8.53
CA ASP A 34 13.58 3.58 -9.76
C ASP A 34 12.73 3.60 -11.04
N ALA A 35 11.55 4.22 -10.98
CA ALA A 35 10.72 4.40 -12.14
C ALA A 35 11.44 5.33 -13.14
N PRO A 36 11.46 4.99 -14.45
CA PRO A 36 12.19 5.79 -15.42
C PRO A 36 11.59 7.19 -15.57
N ALA A 37 12.40 8.14 -16.02
CA ALA A 37 11.93 9.47 -16.35
C ALA A 37 10.77 9.38 -17.34
N GLY A 38 9.70 10.17 -17.10
CA GLY A 38 8.49 10.17 -17.90
C GLY A 38 7.49 9.05 -17.59
N PHE A 39 7.81 8.08 -16.74
CA PHE A 39 6.88 7.01 -16.37
C PHE A 39 5.56 7.53 -15.79
N ALA A 40 5.62 8.58 -14.98
CA ALA A 40 4.42 9.19 -14.39
C ALA A 40 3.32 9.50 -15.40
N ASN A 41 3.70 9.91 -16.61
CA ASN A 41 2.82 10.31 -17.68
C ASN A 41 2.75 9.28 -18.83
N PHE A 42 3.19 8.05 -18.60
CA PHE A 42 3.13 7.00 -19.61
C PHE A 42 1.67 6.68 -19.96
N HIS A 43 1.35 6.64 -21.25
CA HIS A 43 0.03 6.29 -21.78
C HIS A 43 0.05 4.85 -22.33
N ALA A 44 -0.66 3.96 -21.65
CA ALA A 44 -0.83 2.57 -22.10
C ALA A 44 -1.91 2.40 -23.19
N GLY A 45 -2.78 3.40 -23.36
CA GLY A 45 -3.85 3.41 -24.35
C GLY A 45 -4.82 4.56 -24.13
N GLU A 46 -5.70 4.80 -25.11
CA GLU A 46 -6.72 5.83 -25.01
C GLU A 46 -7.71 5.52 -23.88
N GLY A 47 -8.05 6.54 -23.09
CA GLY A 47 -8.99 6.43 -21.97
C GLY A 47 -8.44 5.70 -20.73
N LEU A 48 -7.18 5.24 -20.76
CA LEU A 48 -6.54 4.63 -19.60
C LEU A 48 -5.86 5.68 -18.71
N ARG A 49 -5.89 5.44 -17.39
CA ARG A 49 -5.17 6.27 -16.42
C ARG A 49 -3.66 6.18 -16.63
N THR A 50 -2.97 7.28 -16.41
CA THR A 50 -1.49 7.31 -16.31
C THR A 50 -1.02 6.69 -14.98
N PRO A 51 0.26 6.29 -14.86
CA PRO A 51 0.82 5.83 -13.58
C PRO A 51 0.64 6.82 -12.43
N ALA A 52 0.78 8.13 -12.68
CA ALA A 52 0.56 9.14 -11.66
C ALA A 52 -0.90 9.15 -11.18
N GLU A 53 -1.87 9.06 -12.08
CA GLU A 53 -3.30 8.98 -11.74
C GLU A 53 -3.63 7.69 -10.98
N ILE A 54 -3.00 6.56 -11.33
CA ILE A 54 -3.18 5.29 -10.61
C ILE A 54 -2.58 5.39 -9.20
N LEU A 55 -1.38 5.95 -9.06
CA LEU A 55 -0.73 6.08 -7.75
C LEU A 55 -1.50 7.05 -6.84
N ALA A 56 -2.02 8.18 -7.39
CA ALA A 56 -2.90 9.09 -6.68
C ALA A 56 -4.16 8.37 -6.18
N HIS A 57 -4.79 7.55 -7.04
CA HIS A 57 -5.96 6.77 -6.67
C HIS A 57 -5.66 5.73 -5.57
N ILE A 58 -4.50 5.07 -5.60
CA ILE A 58 -4.08 4.20 -4.49
C ILE A 58 -3.95 4.99 -3.19
N GLY A 59 -3.40 6.21 -3.24
CA GLY A 59 -3.35 7.11 -2.08
C GLY A 59 -4.74 7.44 -1.55
N ASP A 60 -5.70 7.75 -2.43
CA ASP A 60 -7.10 8.02 -2.06
C ASP A 60 -7.76 6.80 -1.41
N LEU A 61 -7.51 5.59 -1.92
CA LEU A 61 -8.02 4.33 -1.34
C LEU A 61 -7.49 4.09 0.07
N LEU A 62 -6.21 4.39 0.32
CA LEU A 62 -5.59 4.25 1.64
C LEU A 62 -6.14 5.27 2.63
N ASP A 63 -6.28 6.54 2.24
CA ASP A 63 -6.86 7.59 3.05
C ASP A 63 -8.34 7.27 3.38
N TRP A 64 -9.09 6.80 2.39
CA TRP A 64 -10.47 6.35 2.57
C TRP A 64 -10.57 5.15 3.52
N SER A 65 -9.71 4.15 3.35
CA SER A 65 -9.65 2.98 4.22
C SER A 65 -9.42 3.35 5.69
N LEU A 66 -8.48 4.28 5.94
CA LEU A 66 -8.25 4.81 7.28
C LEU A 66 -9.48 5.54 7.82
N SER A 67 -10.13 6.39 7.01
CA SER A 67 -11.34 7.11 7.43
C SER A 67 -12.49 6.17 7.77
N ILE A 68 -12.68 5.08 7.01
CA ILE A 68 -13.66 4.03 7.33
C ILE A 68 -13.30 3.34 8.65
N ALA A 69 -12.03 2.98 8.85
CA ALA A 69 -11.56 2.37 10.09
C ALA A 69 -11.79 3.27 11.31
N GLN A 70 -11.80 4.59 11.12
CA GLN A 70 -12.11 5.60 12.14
C GLN A 70 -13.62 5.91 12.26
N GLY A 71 -14.47 5.30 11.45
CA GLY A 71 -15.93 5.49 11.47
C GLY A 71 -16.43 6.70 10.68
N GLU A 72 -15.59 7.32 9.84
CA GLU A 72 -15.94 8.57 9.15
C GLU A 72 -16.40 8.39 7.69
N GLN A 73 -15.90 7.39 6.98
CA GLN A 73 -16.21 7.06 5.57
C GLN A 73 -16.06 8.24 4.59
N LYS A 74 -14.98 9.00 4.73
CA LYS A 74 -14.70 10.16 3.87
C LYS A 74 -13.99 9.76 2.60
N TRP A 75 -14.69 9.75 1.47
CA TRP A 75 -14.07 9.62 0.16
C TRP A 75 -13.65 10.99 -0.40
N SER A 76 -12.44 11.05 -0.94
CA SER A 76 -11.94 12.20 -1.69
C SER A 76 -11.16 11.72 -2.91
N LYS A 77 -11.41 12.35 -4.06
CA LYS A 77 -10.63 12.11 -5.27
C LYS A 77 -9.60 13.23 -5.40
N SER A 78 -8.33 12.87 -5.40
CA SER A 78 -7.22 13.82 -5.54
C SER A 78 -6.82 14.02 -7.00
N GLU A 79 -6.39 15.23 -7.35
CA GLU A 79 -5.62 15.45 -8.57
C GLU A 79 -4.20 14.91 -8.35
N PRO A 80 -3.59 14.26 -9.40
CA PRO A 80 -2.26 13.73 -9.26
C PRO A 80 -1.21 14.80 -8.95
N LEU A 81 -0.38 14.52 -7.97
CA LEU A 81 0.81 15.30 -7.64
C LEU A 81 1.98 14.94 -8.58
N PRO A 82 3.08 15.71 -8.59
CA PRO A 82 4.33 15.26 -9.17
C PRO A 82 4.73 13.88 -8.63
N TRP A 83 5.35 13.04 -9.45
CA TRP A 83 5.62 11.63 -9.15
C TRP A 83 6.23 11.38 -7.77
N ASP A 84 7.31 12.11 -7.43
CA ASP A 84 7.99 11.94 -6.15
C ASP A 84 7.10 12.28 -4.95
N ALA A 85 6.19 13.25 -5.12
CA ALA A 85 5.22 13.63 -4.11
C ALA A 85 4.12 12.55 -3.95
N GLU A 86 3.67 11.92 -5.04
CA GLU A 86 2.75 10.77 -4.97
C GLU A 86 3.42 9.55 -4.32
N VAL A 87 4.68 9.28 -4.64
CA VAL A 87 5.46 8.22 -3.98
C VAL A 87 5.54 8.47 -2.47
N ALA A 88 5.86 9.71 -2.06
CA ALA A 88 5.89 10.08 -0.64
C ALA A 88 4.50 9.96 0.00
N ARG A 89 3.43 10.38 -0.69
CA ARG A 89 2.04 10.25 -0.24
C ARG A 89 1.65 8.79 -0.01
N PHE A 90 1.98 7.90 -0.95
CA PHE A 90 1.69 6.46 -0.85
C PHE A 90 2.25 5.87 0.47
N PHE A 91 3.52 6.09 0.76
CA PHE A 91 4.13 5.57 1.98
C PHE A 91 3.62 6.27 3.25
N THR A 92 3.31 7.56 3.15
CA THR A 92 2.73 8.33 4.27
C THR A 92 1.33 7.81 4.62
N ALA A 93 0.49 7.54 3.64
CA ALA A 93 -0.86 6.99 3.84
C ALA A 93 -0.81 5.59 4.46
N LEU A 94 0.07 4.71 3.95
CA LEU A 94 0.32 3.39 4.55
C LEU A 94 0.77 3.49 6.00
N LYS A 95 1.69 4.41 6.30
CA LYS A 95 2.18 4.58 7.67
C LYS A 95 1.09 5.07 8.61
N LYS A 96 0.30 6.06 8.22
CA LYS A 96 -0.83 6.53 9.03
C LYS A 96 -1.80 5.41 9.36
N PHE A 97 -2.12 4.57 8.38
CA PHE A 97 -3.04 3.47 8.58
C PHE A 97 -2.43 2.35 9.46
N ASP A 98 -1.16 1.99 9.26
CA ASP A 98 -0.48 1.03 10.10
C ASP A 98 -0.35 1.52 11.55
N ASP A 99 0.00 2.81 11.76
CA ASP A 99 0.08 3.43 13.09
C ASP A 99 -1.29 3.39 13.81
N PHE A 100 -2.39 3.67 13.09
CA PHE A 100 -3.74 3.53 13.64
C PHE A 100 -4.02 2.09 14.08
N LEU A 101 -3.70 1.10 13.23
CA LEU A 101 -3.89 -0.32 13.56
C LEU A 101 -2.96 -0.81 14.67
N ALA A 102 -1.80 -0.19 14.83
CA ALA A 102 -0.86 -0.49 15.92
C ALA A 102 -1.28 0.10 17.26
N SER A 103 -2.14 1.13 17.25
CA SER A 103 -2.62 1.79 18.45
C SER A 103 -3.70 0.97 19.18
N SER A 104 -4.15 1.45 20.34
CA SER A 104 -5.29 0.89 21.07
C SER A 104 -6.65 1.39 20.57
N ALA A 105 -6.69 2.27 19.55
CA ALA A 105 -7.94 2.79 19.00
C ALA A 105 -8.80 1.66 18.44
N GLU A 106 -10.11 1.73 18.66
CA GLU A 106 -11.06 0.77 18.13
C GLU A 106 -11.21 0.93 16.62
N VAL A 107 -11.22 -0.18 15.89
CA VAL A 107 -11.52 -0.18 14.44
C VAL A 107 -13.04 -0.20 14.27
N GLN A 108 -13.60 0.84 13.69
CA GLN A 108 -15.06 1.05 13.57
C GLN A 108 -15.68 0.35 12.34
N ALA A 109 -14.96 -0.59 11.71
CA ALA A 109 -15.43 -1.34 10.56
C ALA A 109 -14.90 -2.79 10.58
N PRO A 110 -15.61 -3.74 9.95
CA PRO A 110 -15.08 -5.09 9.76
C PRO A 110 -13.80 -5.06 8.93
N LEU A 111 -12.74 -5.73 9.40
CA LEU A 111 -11.46 -5.79 8.69
C LEU A 111 -11.60 -6.46 7.31
N GLU A 112 -12.52 -7.42 7.19
CA GLU A 112 -12.84 -8.08 5.92
C GLU A 112 -13.37 -7.08 4.88
N SER A 113 -14.21 -6.14 5.29
CA SER A 113 -14.76 -5.09 4.42
C SER A 113 -13.67 -4.10 3.98
N LEU A 114 -12.76 -3.75 4.88
CA LEU A 114 -11.58 -2.92 4.56
C LEU A 114 -10.65 -3.64 3.59
N PHE A 115 -10.48 -4.97 3.74
CA PHE A 115 -9.67 -5.76 2.83
C PHE A 115 -10.34 -5.89 1.45
N GLN A 116 -11.59 -6.40 1.39
CA GLN A 116 -12.27 -6.70 0.12
C GLN A 116 -12.53 -5.46 -0.75
N GLY A 117 -12.69 -4.30 -0.13
CA GLY A 117 -12.89 -3.02 -0.80
C GLY A 117 -11.55 -2.34 -1.10
N PRO A 118 -11.18 -1.30 -0.33
CA PRO A 118 -10.07 -0.40 -0.70
C PRO A 118 -8.72 -1.09 -0.80
N ILE A 119 -8.41 -2.11 0.02
CA ILE A 119 -7.08 -2.73 0.01
C ILE A 119 -6.93 -3.69 -1.18
N ALA A 120 -7.93 -4.50 -1.49
CA ALA A 120 -7.90 -5.36 -2.67
C ALA A 120 -7.85 -4.53 -3.96
N ASP A 121 -8.58 -3.40 -4.00
CA ASP A 121 -8.53 -2.47 -5.13
C ASP A 121 -7.11 -1.85 -5.27
N ALA A 122 -6.51 -1.39 -4.18
CA ALA A 122 -5.13 -0.90 -4.20
C ALA A 122 -4.14 -1.96 -4.72
N LEU A 123 -4.28 -3.24 -4.32
CA LEU A 123 -3.45 -4.35 -4.82
C LEU A 123 -3.63 -4.60 -6.32
N THR A 124 -4.86 -4.50 -6.85
CA THR A 124 -5.12 -4.61 -8.29
C THR A 124 -4.49 -3.47 -9.06
N HIS A 125 -4.53 -2.25 -8.55
CA HIS A 125 -3.87 -1.08 -9.13
C HIS A 125 -2.34 -1.18 -9.08
N VAL A 126 -1.75 -1.77 -8.05
CA VAL A 126 -0.31 -2.13 -8.02
C VAL A 126 0.04 -3.06 -9.18
N GLY A 127 -0.80 -4.05 -9.49
CA GLY A 127 -0.65 -4.91 -10.66
C GLY A 127 -0.69 -4.15 -11.98
N GLN A 128 -1.58 -3.15 -12.11
CA GLN A 128 -1.64 -2.28 -13.29
C GLN A 128 -0.34 -1.47 -13.46
N LEU A 129 0.19 -0.88 -12.41
CA LEU A 129 1.49 -0.19 -12.45
C LEU A 129 2.63 -1.12 -12.87
N ALA A 130 2.62 -2.38 -12.43
CA ALA A 130 3.63 -3.37 -12.82
C ALA A 130 3.58 -3.67 -14.33
N ILE A 131 2.38 -3.82 -14.91
CA ILE A 131 2.23 -4.02 -16.36
C ILE A 131 2.68 -2.79 -17.13
N MET A 132 2.33 -1.58 -16.64
CA MET A 132 2.73 -0.32 -17.29
C MET A 132 4.25 -0.12 -17.26
N ARG A 133 4.95 -0.52 -16.19
CA ARG A 133 6.42 -0.57 -16.15
C ARG A 133 6.99 -1.44 -17.26
N ARG A 134 6.38 -2.61 -17.51
CA ARG A 134 6.78 -3.51 -18.60
C ARG A 134 6.54 -2.88 -19.96
N MET A 135 5.37 -2.28 -20.18
CA MET A 135 5.02 -1.60 -21.43
C MET A 135 5.92 -0.39 -21.72
N ALA A 136 6.34 0.32 -20.67
CA ALA A 136 7.29 1.44 -20.76
C ALA A 136 8.77 0.99 -20.91
N GLY A 137 9.03 -0.31 -21.13
CA GLY A 137 10.39 -0.83 -21.32
C GLY A 137 11.23 -0.91 -20.05
N SER A 138 10.63 -0.79 -18.86
CA SER A 138 11.30 -0.82 -17.56
C SER A 138 10.67 -1.85 -16.63
N ALA A 139 10.56 -3.10 -17.08
CA ALA A 139 9.98 -4.19 -16.31
C ALA A 139 10.73 -4.42 -14.99
N ILE A 140 9.97 -4.63 -13.91
CA ILE A 140 10.55 -5.14 -12.66
C ILE A 140 10.75 -6.66 -12.77
N LYS A 141 11.76 -7.18 -12.07
CA LYS A 141 11.99 -8.63 -12.01
C LYS A 141 10.86 -9.32 -11.25
N ALA A 142 10.47 -10.49 -11.74
CA ALA A 142 9.57 -11.38 -11.02
C ALA A 142 10.23 -11.85 -9.72
N GLU A 143 9.43 -12.11 -8.70
CA GLU A 143 9.92 -12.48 -7.38
C GLU A 143 9.05 -13.54 -6.74
N ASN A 144 9.66 -14.44 -5.97
CA ASN A 144 8.94 -15.33 -5.08
C ASN A 144 8.54 -14.59 -3.79
N TYR A 145 7.40 -13.93 -3.82
CA TYR A 145 6.88 -13.17 -2.67
C TYR A 145 6.53 -14.04 -1.45
N TYR A 146 6.33 -15.35 -1.63
CA TYR A 146 6.04 -16.25 -0.52
C TYR A 146 7.16 -16.28 0.53
N ILE A 147 8.42 -16.16 0.08
CA ILE A 147 9.59 -16.15 0.97
C ILE A 147 10.12 -14.75 1.28
N ALA A 148 9.48 -13.71 0.77
CA ALA A 148 9.91 -12.33 1.02
C ALA A 148 9.86 -11.99 2.51
N ALA A 149 10.82 -11.18 2.98
CA ALA A 149 10.87 -10.73 4.38
C ALA A 149 9.93 -9.52 4.58
N ILE A 150 8.63 -9.78 4.60
CA ILE A 150 7.59 -8.77 4.83
C ILE A 150 7.17 -8.86 6.30
N GLU A 151 7.13 -7.73 7.00
CA GLU A 151 6.82 -7.68 8.43
C GLU A 151 5.86 -6.52 8.74
N PRO A 152 4.87 -6.70 9.63
CA PRO A 152 4.02 -5.62 10.12
C PRO A 152 4.86 -4.44 10.62
N GLY A 153 4.44 -3.22 10.29
CA GLY A 153 5.16 -2.01 10.65
C GLY A 153 6.21 -1.55 9.62
N ARG A 154 6.67 -2.42 8.71
CA ARG A 154 7.56 -2.02 7.63
C ARG A 154 6.76 -1.56 6.42
N VAL A 155 6.20 -0.37 6.52
CA VAL A 155 5.30 0.23 5.52
C VAL A 155 5.90 1.46 4.82
N GLY A 156 7.17 1.79 5.06
CA GLY A 156 7.88 2.90 4.44
C GLY A 156 8.62 2.53 3.14
N ALA A 157 9.35 3.50 2.59
CA ALA A 157 10.11 3.34 1.35
C ALA A 157 11.28 2.34 1.46
N PHE A 158 11.84 2.18 2.66
CA PHE A 158 12.93 1.23 2.91
C PHE A 158 12.39 -0.17 3.11
N GLN A 159 12.60 -1.02 2.10
CA GLN A 159 12.18 -2.41 2.09
C GLN A 159 13.41 -3.34 2.08
N THR A 160 13.21 -4.58 2.50
CA THR A 160 14.24 -5.62 2.41
C THR A 160 14.55 -5.94 0.96
N VAL A 161 15.80 -6.37 0.70
CA VAL A 161 16.15 -6.90 -0.62
C VAL A 161 15.39 -8.20 -0.89
N PRO A 162 14.99 -8.45 -2.15
CA PRO A 162 14.36 -9.70 -2.54
C PRO A 162 15.22 -10.91 -2.21
N LYS A 163 14.63 -11.94 -1.62
CA LYS A 163 15.34 -13.20 -1.33
C LYS A 163 15.52 -14.07 -2.58
N ARG A 164 14.60 -14.00 -3.54
CA ARG A 164 14.67 -14.74 -4.79
C ARG A 164 13.91 -14.01 -5.91
N GLU A 165 14.65 -13.56 -6.88
CA GLU A 165 14.15 -13.04 -8.16
C GLU A 165 14.39 -14.01 -9.30
N PHE A 166 13.63 -13.85 -10.41
CA PHE A 166 13.70 -14.68 -11.62
C PHE A 166 14.03 -13.84 -12.85
#